data_3eb26313a2191b4eea9bc76bdacb2bde
#
_entry.id   3eb26313a2191b4eea9bc76bdacb2bde
#
_cell.length_a   1.000
_cell.length_b   1.000
_cell.length_c   1.000
_cell.angle_alpha   90.00
_cell.angle_beta   90.00
_cell.angle_gamma   90.00
#
_symmetry.space_group_name_H-M   'P 1'
#
loop_
_entity.id
_entity.type
_entity.pdbx_description
1 polymer ?
#
loop_
_entity_poly.entity_id
_entity_poly.type
_entity_poly.pdbx_seq_one_letter_code
_entity_poly.pdbx_strand_id
1 'polypeptide(L)'
;MRRSIAIGLLAAVLIPAGVSAQNCEPDSVAVQILGSGGPRLDPFRTSTGYVLWVGDKARMLVDMGGGALARFGQARAKIGDVSLLAVSHLHPDHISDLPALLWLSHEVRTETLRVIGPSGNEAAPDFATFLARLFDEKNGAFPMMGATLGGKRRDMLGGPRPGGSVPLDVGVIDVTKAEPSTVYEADGLTVTALGIPHGNVPTLAYRVKVRNMSIVFSSDQTGTDPKFVDFARGANILIMHLAHGAGVRNNPLHAGPDVVGRIAQEAGIGRLIVSHIGTFDFDAALAELKKSYTGPLTVGADLQCTPVK
;
A
#
# COMPACT_ATOMS: atom_id res chain seq x y z
N MET A 1 -11.41 -16.51 70.44
CA MET A 1 -11.81 -16.63 69.04
C MET A 1 -11.41 -15.39 68.32
N ARG A 2 -10.28 -15.43 67.60
CA ARG A 2 -9.81 -14.32 66.74
C ARG A 2 -10.19 -14.66 65.29
N ARG A 3 -11.03 -13.86 64.67
CA ARG A 3 -11.38 -13.98 63.24
C ARG A 3 -10.35 -13.23 62.41
N SER A 4 -9.61 -13.96 61.60
CA SER A 4 -8.71 -13.38 60.56
C SER A 4 -9.54 -13.02 59.36
N ILE A 5 -9.50 -11.74 58.96
CA ILE A 5 -10.11 -11.25 57.73
C ILE A 5 -9.00 -11.31 56.66
N ALA A 6 -9.17 -12.16 55.66
CA ALA A 6 -8.30 -12.21 54.47
C ALA A 6 -8.76 -11.13 53.50
N ILE A 7 -7.92 -10.13 53.27
CA ILE A 7 -8.13 -9.12 52.24
C ILE A 7 -7.57 -9.70 50.93
N GLY A 8 -8.45 -10.06 50.00
CA GLY A 8 -8.07 -10.47 48.67
C GLY A 8 -7.67 -9.25 47.84
N LEU A 9 -6.40 -9.15 47.44
CA LEU A 9 -5.96 -8.21 46.45
C LEU A 9 -6.48 -8.62 45.04
N LEU A 10 -7.43 -7.88 44.49
CA LEU A 10 -7.78 -7.98 43.08
C LEU A 10 -6.67 -7.32 42.28
N ALA A 11 -5.85 -8.12 41.59
CA ALA A 11 -4.92 -7.61 40.57
C ALA A 11 -5.73 -7.20 39.37
N ALA A 12 -5.82 -5.90 39.09
CA ALA A 12 -6.37 -5.37 37.84
C ALA A 12 -5.40 -5.73 36.72
N VAL A 13 -5.78 -6.65 35.86
CA VAL A 13 -5.07 -6.93 34.61
C VAL A 13 -5.29 -5.73 33.68
N LEU A 14 -4.31 -4.86 33.56
CA LEU A 14 -4.27 -3.84 32.52
C LEU A 14 -4.12 -4.54 31.18
N ILE A 15 -5.24 -4.75 30.47
CA ILE A 15 -5.22 -5.14 29.06
C ILE A 15 -4.67 -3.93 28.31
N PRO A 16 -3.56 -4.06 27.56
CA PRO A 16 -3.08 -2.95 26.75
C PRO A 16 -4.19 -2.57 25.79
N ALA A 17 -4.52 -1.27 25.72
CA ALA A 17 -5.49 -0.75 24.78
C ALA A 17 -4.99 -1.12 23.35
N GLY A 18 -5.68 -2.09 22.74
CA GLY A 18 -5.41 -2.44 21.34
C GLY A 18 -5.47 -1.18 20.49
N VAL A 19 -4.63 -1.08 19.48
CA VAL A 19 -4.66 0.01 18.50
C VAL A 19 -6.08 0.04 17.92
N SER A 20 -6.88 1.02 18.37
CA SER A 20 -8.23 1.21 17.86
C SER A 20 -8.10 1.68 16.42
N ALA A 21 -8.67 0.92 15.48
CA ALA A 21 -8.74 1.36 14.09
C ALA A 21 -9.41 2.74 14.04
N GLN A 22 -8.71 3.72 13.52
CA GLN A 22 -9.29 5.04 13.31
C GLN A 22 -10.26 4.92 12.12
N ASN A 23 -11.57 5.00 12.39
CA ASN A 23 -12.56 4.99 11.33
C ASN A 23 -12.41 6.26 10.49
N CYS A 24 -12.34 6.08 9.16
CA CYS A 24 -12.45 7.21 8.25
C CYS A 24 -13.88 7.76 8.26
N GLU A 25 -14.05 9.08 8.14
CA GLU A 25 -15.37 9.71 8.11
C GLU A 25 -16.16 9.24 6.88
N PRO A 26 -17.44 8.82 7.03
CA PRO A 26 -18.19 8.15 5.98
C PRO A 26 -18.36 8.93 4.67
N ASP A 27 -18.40 10.26 4.71
CA ASP A 27 -18.65 11.09 3.51
C ASP A 27 -17.37 11.70 2.92
N SER A 28 -16.21 11.35 3.45
CA SER A 28 -14.92 11.91 3.04
C SER A 28 -14.23 11.09 1.96
N VAL A 29 -13.24 11.71 1.30
CA VAL A 29 -12.15 10.98 0.66
C VAL A 29 -11.02 10.89 1.68
N ALA A 30 -10.51 9.69 1.93
CA ALA A 30 -9.46 9.49 2.91
C ALA A 30 -8.49 8.40 2.46
N VAL A 31 -7.23 8.54 2.86
CA VAL A 31 -6.25 7.45 2.78
C VAL A 31 -6.04 6.86 4.16
N GLN A 32 -6.10 5.54 4.26
CA GLN A 32 -5.76 4.81 5.48
C GLN A 32 -4.55 3.92 5.23
N ILE A 33 -3.60 3.98 6.15
CA ILE A 33 -2.39 3.17 6.10
C ILE A 33 -2.71 1.81 6.68
N LEU A 34 -2.55 0.75 5.90
CA LEU A 34 -2.67 -0.63 6.36
C LEU A 34 -1.35 -1.10 6.97
N GLY A 35 -0.23 -0.70 6.36
CA GLY A 35 1.09 -0.98 6.85
C GLY A 35 2.03 0.19 6.59
N SER A 36 2.69 0.65 7.64
CA SER A 36 3.56 1.83 7.65
C SER A 36 5.04 1.49 7.72
N GLY A 37 5.40 0.21 7.80
CA GLY A 37 6.76 -0.30 7.81
C GLY A 37 7.24 -0.73 6.43
N GLY A 38 8.54 -0.97 6.32
CA GLY A 38 9.24 -1.53 5.16
C GLY A 38 9.60 -3.01 5.39
N PRO A 39 10.73 -3.49 4.81
CA PRO A 39 11.09 -4.91 4.80
C PRO A 39 11.61 -5.45 6.13
N ARG A 40 11.89 -4.60 7.10
CA ARG A 40 12.43 -5.01 8.40
C ARG A 40 11.31 -5.22 9.41
N LEU A 41 11.48 -6.19 10.30
CA LEU A 41 10.54 -6.42 11.38
C LEU A 41 10.49 -5.23 12.32
N ASP A 42 9.27 -4.75 12.56
CA ASP A 42 8.93 -3.74 13.54
C ASP A 42 7.71 -4.24 14.34
N PRO A 43 7.73 -4.24 15.68
CA PRO A 43 6.63 -4.77 16.47
C PRO A 43 5.33 -3.95 16.36
N PHE A 44 5.41 -2.73 15.84
CA PHE A 44 4.29 -1.79 15.77
C PHE A 44 3.83 -1.50 14.34
N ARG A 45 4.60 -1.94 13.32
CA ARG A 45 4.36 -1.65 11.92
C ARG A 45 4.35 -2.91 11.09
N THR A 46 3.30 -3.11 10.32
CA THR A 46 3.26 -4.10 9.25
C THR A 46 3.88 -3.53 7.98
N SER A 47 4.22 -4.38 7.02
CA SER A 47 4.78 -3.95 5.75
C SER A 47 3.77 -3.16 4.91
N THR A 48 4.25 -2.49 3.90
CA THR A 48 3.57 -1.45 3.12
C THR A 48 2.21 -1.86 2.57
N GLY A 49 1.22 -1.02 2.80
CA GLY A 49 -0.11 -1.15 2.21
C GLY A 49 -1.00 0.05 2.53
N TYR A 50 -1.83 0.43 1.56
CA TYR A 50 -2.73 1.58 1.72
C TYR A 50 -4.10 1.28 1.14
N VAL A 51 -5.14 1.85 1.75
CA VAL A 51 -6.50 1.85 1.21
C VAL A 51 -6.99 3.29 1.02
N LEU A 52 -7.55 3.54 -0.16
CA LEU A 52 -8.27 4.77 -0.48
C LEU A 52 -9.76 4.56 -0.23
N TRP A 53 -10.30 5.36 0.66
CA TRP A 53 -11.73 5.43 0.93
C TRP A 53 -12.38 6.54 0.12
N VAL A 54 -13.54 6.24 -0.46
CA VAL A 54 -14.43 7.23 -1.07
C VAL A 54 -15.82 7.04 -0.45
N GLY A 55 -16.17 7.93 0.45
CA GLY A 55 -17.27 7.69 1.36
C GLY A 55 -16.96 6.52 2.30
N ASP A 56 -17.92 5.62 2.47
CA ASP A 56 -17.81 4.41 3.30
C ASP A 56 -17.20 3.20 2.57
N LYS A 57 -16.72 3.37 1.32
CA LYS A 57 -16.23 2.27 0.47
C LYS A 57 -14.73 2.33 0.27
N ALA A 58 -14.07 1.19 0.50
CA ALA A 58 -12.68 0.96 0.13
C ALA A 58 -12.61 0.79 -1.40
N ARG A 59 -12.18 1.82 -2.15
CA ARG A 59 -12.23 1.80 -3.63
C ARG A 59 -10.92 1.40 -4.29
N MET A 60 -9.79 1.69 -3.67
CA MET A 60 -8.49 1.36 -4.22
C MET A 60 -7.54 0.87 -3.13
N LEU A 61 -6.76 -0.14 -3.45
CA LEU A 61 -5.62 -0.59 -2.66
C LEU A 61 -4.33 -0.25 -3.39
N VAL A 62 -3.31 0.16 -2.64
CA VAL A 62 -1.94 0.31 -3.14
C VAL A 62 -1.05 -0.55 -2.28
N ASP A 63 -0.42 -1.53 -2.90
CA ASP A 63 0.41 -2.56 -2.28
C ASP A 63 -0.32 -3.40 -1.20
N MET A 64 0.20 -4.60 -0.93
CA MET A 64 -0.29 -5.54 0.07
C MET A 64 0.88 -6.32 0.67
N GLY A 65 1.73 -5.61 1.41
CA GLY A 65 2.86 -6.21 2.13
C GLY A 65 2.43 -7.05 3.32
N GLY A 66 3.38 -7.73 3.93
CA GLY A 66 3.11 -8.68 5.01
C GLY A 66 2.43 -8.03 6.23
N GLY A 67 1.26 -8.55 6.61
CA GLY A 67 0.41 -8.04 7.68
C GLY A 67 -0.64 -7.00 7.25
N ALA A 68 -0.55 -6.45 6.03
CA ALA A 68 -1.51 -5.48 5.52
C ALA A 68 -2.93 -6.06 5.39
N LEU A 69 -3.06 -7.36 5.09
CA LEU A 69 -4.35 -8.03 5.01
C LEU A 69 -5.06 -8.09 6.38
N ALA A 70 -4.33 -8.35 7.46
CA ALA A 70 -4.90 -8.31 8.81
C ALA A 70 -5.38 -6.91 9.16
N ARG A 71 -4.63 -5.88 8.79
CA ARG A 71 -5.02 -4.47 8.97
C ARG A 71 -6.21 -4.08 8.10
N PHE A 72 -6.30 -4.59 6.87
CA PHE A 72 -7.48 -4.43 6.01
C PHE A 72 -8.75 -4.93 6.70
N GLY A 73 -8.68 -6.12 7.32
CA GLY A 73 -9.77 -6.66 8.14
C GLY A 73 -10.09 -5.79 9.36
N GLN A 74 -9.07 -5.30 10.08
CA GLN A 74 -9.24 -4.42 11.24
C GLN A 74 -9.83 -3.05 10.86
N ALA A 75 -9.50 -2.53 9.67
CA ALA A 75 -10.11 -1.34 9.09
C ALA A 75 -11.57 -1.55 8.68
N ARG A 76 -12.10 -2.79 8.78
CA ARG A 76 -13.44 -3.20 8.33
C ARG A 76 -13.69 -2.94 6.84
N ALA A 77 -12.62 -2.89 6.06
CA ALA A 77 -12.72 -2.75 4.62
C ALA A 77 -13.29 -4.03 3.99
N LYS A 78 -14.08 -3.86 2.94
CA LYS A 78 -14.70 -4.97 2.20
C LYS A 78 -14.03 -5.11 0.85
N ILE A 79 -13.51 -6.29 0.56
CA ILE A 79 -12.85 -6.55 -0.73
C ILE A 79 -13.81 -6.42 -1.91
N GLY A 80 -15.11 -6.66 -1.72
CA GLY A 80 -16.13 -6.46 -2.74
C GLY A 80 -16.35 -5.00 -3.14
N ASP A 81 -15.91 -4.04 -2.33
CA ASP A 81 -15.99 -2.60 -2.66
C ASP A 81 -14.76 -2.10 -3.45
N VAL A 82 -13.68 -2.92 -3.51
CA VAL A 82 -12.44 -2.53 -4.17
C VAL A 82 -12.57 -2.69 -5.68
N SER A 83 -12.38 -1.60 -6.41
CA SER A 83 -12.40 -1.56 -7.87
C SER A 83 -11.01 -1.71 -8.48
N LEU A 84 -9.97 -1.25 -7.76
CA LEU A 84 -8.59 -1.25 -8.24
C LEU A 84 -7.62 -1.70 -7.15
N LEU A 85 -6.75 -2.63 -7.51
CA LEU A 85 -5.53 -2.94 -6.76
C LEU A 85 -4.32 -2.55 -7.61
N ALA A 86 -3.49 -1.65 -7.11
CA ALA A 86 -2.27 -1.18 -7.77
C ALA A 86 -1.05 -1.65 -6.99
N VAL A 87 -0.19 -2.41 -7.65
CA VAL A 87 1.09 -2.88 -7.10
C VAL A 87 2.20 -2.00 -7.62
N SER A 88 2.97 -1.41 -6.70
CA SER A 88 4.06 -0.52 -7.07
C SER A 88 5.26 -1.28 -7.65
N HIS A 89 5.70 -2.34 -7.00
CA HIS A 89 6.77 -3.23 -7.43
C HIS A 89 6.70 -4.59 -6.70
N LEU A 90 7.58 -5.53 -7.06
CA LEU A 90 7.47 -6.91 -6.62
C LEU A 90 8.39 -7.27 -5.43
N HIS A 91 8.80 -6.33 -4.59
CA HIS A 91 9.44 -6.68 -3.33
C HIS A 91 8.45 -7.32 -2.34
N PRO A 92 8.88 -8.30 -1.54
CA PRO A 92 7.97 -9.03 -0.63
C PRO A 92 7.23 -8.13 0.37
N ASP A 93 7.84 -7.08 0.85
CA ASP A 93 7.21 -6.12 1.77
C ASP A 93 6.15 -5.22 1.12
N HIS A 94 5.92 -5.39 -0.19
CA HIS A 94 4.82 -4.74 -0.93
C HIS A 94 3.77 -5.73 -1.42
N ILE A 95 4.06 -7.06 -1.45
CA ILE A 95 3.19 -8.03 -2.11
C ILE A 95 2.94 -9.33 -1.33
N SER A 96 3.54 -9.53 -0.14
CA SER A 96 3.45 -10.81 0.57
C SER A 96 2.04 -11.26 0.88
N ASP A 97 1.11 -10.34 1.18
CA ASP A 97 -0.28 -10.67 1.47
C ASP A 97 -1.19 -10.68 0.23
N LEU A 98 -0.64 -10.33 -0.95
CA LEU A 98 -1.40 -10.28 -2.20
C LEU A 98 -2.07 -11.62 -2.56
N PRO A 99 -1.41 -12.78 -2.49
CA PRO A 99 -2.06 -14.06 -2.77
C PRO A 99 -3.25 -14.35 -1.86
N ALA A 100 -3.13 -14.05 -0.57
CA ALA A 100 -4.20 -14.27 0.39
C ALA A 100 -5.36 -13.29 0.18
N LEU A 101 -5.09 -12.02 -0.15
CA LEU A 101 -6.12 -11.06 -0.52
C LEU A 101 -6.89 -11.51 -1.75
N LEU A 102 -6.19 -11.97 -2.80
CA LEU A 102 -6.81 -12.44 -4.04
C LEU A 102 -7.62 -13.72 -3.82
N TRP A 103 -7.18 -14.60 -2.92
CA TRP A 103 -7.97 -15.75 -2.48
C TRP A 103 -9.32 -15.31 -1.90
N LEU A 104 -9.31 -14.42 -0.90
CA LEU A 104 -10.54 -13.91 -0.28
C LEU A 104 -11.42 -13.19 -1.30
N SER A 105 -10.81 -12.41 -2.19
CA SER A 105 -11.49 -11.70 -3.26
C SER A 105 -12.23 -12.66 -4.19
N HIS A 106 -11.59 -13.77 -4.57
CA HIS A 106 -12.16 -14.80 -5.44
C HIS A 106 -13.44 -15.43 -4.87
N GLU A 107 -13.54 -15.55 -3.54
CA GLU A 107 -14.68 -16.15 -2.87
C GLU A 107 -15.91 -15.22 -2.80
N VAL A 108 -15.72 -13.91 -2.76
CA VAL A 108 -16.78 -12.94 -2.44
C VAL A 108 -17.12 -11.98 -3.58
N ARG A 109 -16.25 -11.84 -4.59
CA ARG A 109 -16.49 -10.90 -5.70
C ARG A 109 -17.56 -11.39 -6.66
N THR A 110 -18.40 -10.44 -7.06
CA THR A 110 -19.35 -10.59 -8.16
C THR A 110 -18.97 -9.76 -9.39
N GLU A 111 -18.04 -8.80 -9.20
CA GLU A 111 -17.56 -7.90 -10.23
C GLU A 111 -16.07 -8.11 -10.51
N THR A 112 -15.61 -7.73 -11.69
CA THR A 112 -14.20 -7.79 -12.08
C THR A 112 -13.37 -6.84 -11.21
N LEU A 113 -12.28 -7.34 -10.64
CA LEU A 113 -11.27 -6.53 -9.98
C LEU A 113 -10.16 -6.20 -10.97
N ARG A 114 -9.96 -4.92 -11.22
CA ARG A 114 -8.78 -4.46 -11.94
C ARG A 114 -7.56 -4.57 -11.04
N VAL A 115 -6.53 -5.27 -11.51
CA VAL A 115 -5.23 -5.35 -10.83
C VAL A 115 -4.13 -4.89 -11.77
N ILE A 116 -3.29 -3.97 -11.33
CA ILE A 116 -2.21 -3.41 -12.14
C ILE A 116 -0.88 -3.50 -11.41
N GLY A 117 0.19 -3.64 -12.17
CA GLY A 117 1.55 -3.66 -11.65
C GLY A 117 2.59 -3.41 -12.74
N PRO A 118 3.89 -3.40 -12.40
CA PRO A 118 4.95 -2.98 -13.28
C PRO A 118 5.22 -3.98 -14.41
N SER A 119 5.76 -3.47 -15.50
CA SER A 119 6.45 -4.28 -16.50
C SER A 119 7.70 -4.93 -15.90
N GLY A 120 8.14 -6.04 -16.51
CA GLY A 120 9.34 -6.74 -16.09
C GLY A 120 10.62 -6.18 -16.70
N ASN A 121 11.74 -6.73 -16.23
CA ASN A 121 13.06 -6.62 -16.80
C ASN A 121 13.89 -7.87 -16.48
N GLU A 122 15.22 -7.82 -16.65
CA GLU A 122 16.08 -8.96 -16.30
C GLU A 122 16.09 -9.32 -14.80
N ALA A 123 15.80 -8.36 -13.91
CA ALA A 123 15.81 -8.56 -12.46
C ALA A 123 14.49 -9.10 -11.90
N ALA A 124 13.35 -8.78 -12.54
CA ALA A 124 12.02 -9.17 -12.07
C ALA A 124 11.07 -9.46 -13.23
N PRO A 125 10.16 -10.43 -13.10
CA PRO A 125 9.10 -10.65 -14.08
C PRO A 125 8.16 -9.44 -14.14
N ASP A 126 7.42 -9.31 -15.24
CA ASP A 126 6.25 -8.42 -15.24
C ASP A 126 5.14 -8.96 -14.32
N PHE A 127 4.20 -8.08 -13.99
CA PHE A 127 3.15 -8.39 -13.03
C PHE A 127 2.22 -9.53 -13.48
N ALA A 128 1.91 -9.65 -14.78
CA ALA A 128 1.08 -10.73 -15.28
C ALA A 128 1.80 -12.09 -15.18
N THR A 129 3.09 -12.12 -15.52
CA THR A 129 3.96 -13.30 -15.35
C THR A 129 4.09 -13.67 -13.86
N PHE A 130 4.21 -12.69 -12.98
CA PHE A 130 4.23 -12.94 -11.53
C PHE A 130 2.93 -13.61 -11.07
N LEU A 131 1.76 -13.10 -11.46
CA LEU A 131 0.46 -13.70 -11.12
C LEU A 131 0.31 -15.10 -11.72
N ALA A 132 0.79 -15.31 -12.94
CA ALA A 132 0.78 -16.65 -13.56
C ALA A 132 1.63 -17.66 -12.78
N ARG A 133 2.81 -17.25 -12.29
CA ARG A 133 3.66 -18.12 -11.44
C ARG A 133 2.98 -18.48 -10.11
N LEU A 134 2.07 -17.62 -9.62
CA LEU A 134 1.29 -17.92 -8.42
C LEU A 134 0.08 -18.82 -8.73
N PHE A 135 -0.66 -18.56 -9.79
CA PHE A 135 -2.05 -19.04 -9.95
C PHE A 135 -2.29 -19.88 -11.21
N ASP A 136 -1.30 -20.10 -12.08
CA ASP A 136 -1.49 -21.00 -13.24
C ASP A 136 -1.97 -22.39 -12.79
N GLU A 137 -2.98 -22.94 -13.46
CA GLU A 137 -3.61 -24.22 -13.07
C GLU A 137 -2.65 -25.42 -13.06
N LYS A 138 -1.58 -25.35 -13.86
CA LYS A 138 -0.63 -26.46 -14.02
C LYS A 138 0.67 -26.23 -13.27
N ASN A 139 1.19 -25.01 -13.34
CA ASN A 139 2.56 -24.68 -12.92
C ASN A 139 2.62 -23.61 -11.82
N GLY A 140 1.49 -23.03 -11.41
CA GLY A 140 1.43 -22.04 -10.36
C GLY A 140 1.63 -22.63 -8.96
N ALA A 141 2.09 -21.79 -8.04
CA ALA A 141 2.24 -22.17 -6.63
C ALA A 141 0.88 -22.47 -5.95
N PHE A 142 -0.20 -21.84 -6.42
CA PHE A 142 -1.57 -22.01 -5.93
C PHE A 142 -2.53 -22.39 -7.08
N PRO A 143 -2.43 -23.61 -7.65
CA PRO A 143 -3.19 -23.98 -8.86
C PRO A 143 -4.71 -23.98 -8.64
N MET A 144 -5.19 -24.13 -7.38
CA MET A 144 -6.60 -24.02 -7.03
C MET A 144 -7.18 -22.62 -7.31
N MET A 145 -6.34 -21.62 -7.49
CA MET A 145 -6.74 -20.24 -7.82
C MET A 145 -6.68 -19.94 -9.32
N GLY A 146 -6.46 -20.94 -10.19
CA GLY A 146 -6.36 -20.74 -11.63
C GLY A 146 -7.55 -19.99 -12.25
N ALA A 147 -8.73 -20.15 -11.66
CA ALA A 147 -9.92 -19.40 -12.07
C ALA A 147 -9.79 -17.86 -11.93
N THR A 148 -8.89 -17.38 -11.09
CA THR A 148 -8.55 -15.95 -10.97
C THR A 148 -7.95 -15.39 -12.27
N LEU A 149 -7.29 -16.25 -13.05
CA LEU A 149 -6.71 -15.92 -14.36
C LEU A 149 -7.56 -16.45 -15.53
N GLY A 150 -8.85 -16.77 -15.30
CA GLY A 150 -9.75 -17.28 -16.35
C GLY A 150 -9.79 -18.79 -16.49
N GLY A 151 -9.12 -19.54 -15.62
CA GLY A 151 -9.20 -21.00 -15.56
C GLY A 151 -10.49 -21.52 -14.91
N LYS A 152 -10.54 -22.84 -14.68
CA LYS A 152 -11.70 -23.48 -14.04
C LYS A 152 -11.73 -23.25 -12.54
N ARG A 153 -12.90 -22.95 -12.00
CA ARG A 153 -13.09 -22.83 -10.55
C ARG A 153 -12.98 -24.20 -9.87
N ARG A 154 -12.14 -24.28 -8.86
CA ARG A 154 -11.93 -25.49 -8.04
C ARG A 154 -12.21 -25.20 -6.58
N ASP A 155 -12.64 -26.21 -5.84
CA ASP A 155 -12.72 -26.13 -4.37
C ASP A 155 -11.30 -26.26 -3.75
N MET A 156 -11.22 -26.14 -2.44
CA MET A 156 -9.95 -26.24 -1.70
C MET A 156 -9.26 -27.62 -1.82
N LEU A 157 -10.01 -28.64 -2.23
CA LEU A 157 -9.52 -30.01 -2.43
C LEU A 157 -9.21 -30.31 -3.90
N GLY A 158 -9.34 -29.29 -4.78
CA GLY A 158 -9.09 -29.41 -6.22
C GLY A 158 -10.27 -29.98 -7.03
N GLY A 159 -11.43 -30.24 -6.40
CA GLY A 159 -12.65 -30.67 -7.08
C GLY A 159 -13.34 -29.53 -7.85
N PRO A 160 -14.18 -29.87 -8.85
CA PRO A 160 -14.94 -28.86 -9.59
C PRO A 160 -15.96 -28.16 -8.65
N ARG A 161 -15.98 -26.82 -8.67
CA ARG A 161 -16.93 -26.02 -7.89
C ARG A 161 -17.97 -25.40 -8.83
N PRO A 162 -19.28 -25.52 -8.53
CA PRO A 162 -20.32 -24.84 -9.31
C PRO A 162 -20.21 -23.32 -9.22
N GLY A 163 -20.60 -22.64 -10.30
CA GLY A 163 -20.58 -21.19 -10.40
C GLY A 163 -19.39 -20.65 -11.18
N GLY A 164 -19.59 -19.53 -11.85
CA GLY A 164 -18.56 -18.82 -12.59
C GLY A 164 -17.57 -18.15 -11.63
N SER A 165 -16.30 -18.14 -11.98
CA SER A 165 -15.34 -17.24 -11.40
C SER A 165 -15.39 -15.91 -12.16
N VAL A 166 -15.29 -14.80 -11.45
CA VAL A 166 -15.03 -13.52 -12.09
C VAL A 166 -13.52 -13.35 -12.15
N PRO A 167 -12.87 -13.44 -13.33
CA PRO A 167 -11.42 -13.30 -13.43
C PRO A 167 -10.97 -11.91 -13.05
N LEU A 168 -9.68 -11.77 -12.78
CA LEU A 168 -9.04 -10.47 -12.63
C LEU A 168 -8.90 -9.82 -14.01
N ASP A 169 -9.02 -8.51 -14.06
CA ASP A 169 -8.56 -7.70 -15.20
C ASP A 169 -7.13 -7.25 -14.92
N VAL A 170 -6.16 -7.96 -15.49
CA VAL A 170 -4.74 -7.76 -15.22
C VAL A 170 -4.13 -6.76 -16.18
N GLY A 171 -3.51 -5.70 -15.65
CA GLY A 171 -2.76 -4.71 -16.43
C GLY A 171 -1.29 -4.68 -16.08
N VAL A 172 -0.44 -4.70 -17.10
CA VAL A 172 1.00 -4.49 -17.00
C VAL A 172 1.32 -3.08 -17.46
N ILE A 173 1.97 -2.31 -16.59
CA ILE A 173 2.27 -0.90 -16.82
C ILE A 173 3.76 -0.77 -17.14
N ASP A 174 4.05 -0.21 -18.30
CA ASP A 174 5.43 0.02 -18.76
C ASP A 174 6.11 1.09 -17.91
N VAL A 175 7.10 0.66 -17.10
CA VAL A 175 7.89 1.55 -16.23
C VAL A 175 8.89 2.41 -17.01
N THR A 176 9.14 2.12 -18.28
CA THR A 176 10.13 2.85 -19.11
C THR A 176 9.54 4.07 -19.80
N LYS A 177 8.22 4.25 -19.74
CA LYS A 177 7.57 5.43 -20.32
C LYS A 177 8.10 6.72 -19.71
N ALA A 178 8.50 7.63 -20.60
CA ALA A 178 9.04 8.91 -20.20
C ALA A 178 8.02 9.83 -19.49
N GLU A 179 6.73 9.65 -19.80
CA GLU A 179 5.65 10.50 -19.28
C GLU A 179 4.63 9.68 -18.50
N PRO A 180 3.97 10.30 -17.48
CA PRO A 180 2.90 9.66 -16.77
C PRO A 180 1.78 9.19 -17.69
N SER A 181 1.23 8.02 -17.46
CA SER A 181 0.12 7.47 -18.26
C SER A 181 -1.09 7.14 -17.40
N THR A 182 -2.30 7.43 -17.90
CA THR A 182 -3.54 7.00 -17.26
C THR A 182 -3.64 5.48 -17.37
N VAL A 183 -3.81 4.82 -16.20
CA VAL A 183 -3.83 3.35 -16.07
C VAL A 183 -5.18 2.83 -15.58
N TYR A 184 -6.02 3.72 -15.06
CA TYR A 184 -7.39 3.42 -14.63
C TYR A 184 -8.25 4.68 -14.67
N GLU A 185 -9.48 4.55 -15.20
CA GLU A 185 -10.46 5.63 -15.22
C GLU A 185 -11.88 5.01 -15.11
N ALA A 186 -12.35 4.83 -13.89
CA ALA A 186 -13.68 4.34 -13.57
C ALA A 186 -14.05 4.69 -12.14
N ASP A 187 -15.32 4.54 -11.77
CA ASP A 187 -15.82 4.70 -10.40
C ASP A 187 -15.51 6.06 -9.76
N GLY A 188 -15.36 7.10 -10.58
CA GLY A 188 -14.97 8.44 -10.11
C GLY A 188 -13.51 8.58 -9.72
N LEU A 189 -12.67 7.59 -10.05
CA LEU A 189 -11.23 7.61 -9.89
C LEU A 189 -10.55 7.77 -11.25
N THR A 190 -9.54 8.62 -11.32
CA THR A 190 -8.55 8.63 -12.42
C THR A 190 -7.20 8.36 -11.80
N VAL A 191 -6.53 7.29 -12.24
CA VAL A 191 -5.21 6.91 -11.74
C VAL A 191 -4.19 7.02 -12.87
N THR A 192 -3.12 7.76 -12.62
CA THR A 192 -1.96 7.83 -13.48
C THR A 192 -0.77 7.16 -12.81
N ALA A 193 0.09 6.54 -13.58
CA ALA A 193 1.32 5.91 -13.12
C ALA A 193 2.54 6.55 -13.79
N LEU A 194 3.65 6.59 -13.07
CA LEU A 194 4.97 7.02 -13.51
C LEU A 194 6.01 5.98 -13.10
N GLY A 195 6.85 5.53 -14.03
CA GLY A 195 8.01 4.72 -13.70
C GLY A 195 9.05 5.55 -12.95
N ILE A 196 9.60 4.99 -11.86
CA ILE A 196 10.54 5.69 -10.97
C ILE A 196 11.75 4.81 -10.65
N PRO A 197 12.93 5.43 -10.37
CA PRO A 197 14.16 4.68 -10.10
C PRO A 197 14.16 4.07 -8.69
N HIS A 198 14.33 2.74 -8.61
CA HIS A 198 14.49 1.95 -7.41
C HIS A 198 15.52 0.83 -7.65
N GLY A 199 16.80 1.17 -7.72
CA GLY A 199 17.84 0.25 -8.18
C GLY A 199 17.53 -0.26 -9.58
N ASN A 200 17.55 -1.59 -9.74
CA ASN A 200 17.17 -2.28 -10.97
C ASN A 200 15.76 -2.89 -10.92
N VAL A 201 14.96 -2.57 -9.89
CA VAL A 201 13.62 -3.11 -9.71
C VAL A 201 12.60 -2.24 -10.43
N PRO A 202 11.81 -2.79 -11.38
CA PRO A 202 10.74 -2.06 -12.05
C PRO A 202 9.72 -1.53 -11.05
N THR A 203 9.57 -0.22 -10.94
CA THR A 203 8.78 0.41 -9.87
C THR A 203 7.92 1.55 -10.41
N LEU A 204 6.70 1.66 -9.90
CA LEU A 204 5.69 2.64 -10.26
C LEU A 204 5.32 3.52 -9.06
N ALA A 205 5.27 4.81 -9.29
CA ALA A 205 4.50 5.74 -8.46
C ALA A 205 3.09 5.91 -9.03
N TYR A 206 2.12 6.18 -8.16
CA TYR A 206 0.73 6.39 -8.55
C TYR A 206 0.22 7.75 -8.10
N ARG A 207 -0.51 8.44 -8.99
CA ARG A 207 -1.30 9.62 -8.65
C ARG A 207 -2.77 9.30 -8.87
N VAL A 208 -3.56 9.46 -7.83
CA VAL A 208 -5.01 9.25 -7.84
C VAL A 208 -5.71 10.60 -7.79
N LYS A 209 -6.60 10.83 -8.73
CA LYS A 209 -7.56 11.95 -8.70
C LYS A 209 -8.94 11.40 -8.39
N VAL A 210 -9.61 12.01 -7.44
CA VAL A 210 -10.96 11.71 -7.02
C VAL A 210 -11.69 13.00 -6.65
N ARG A 211 -12.83 13.28 -7.29
CA ARG A 211 -13.46 14.60 -7.22
C ARG A 211 -12.47 15.70 -7.65
N ASN A 212 -12.26 16.72 -6.81
CA ASN A 212 -11.27 17.79 -7.00
C ASN A 212 -9.97 17.59 -6.20
N MET A 213 -9.75 16.39 -5.66
CA MET A 213 -8.61 16.05 -4.80
C MET A 213 -7.63 15.13 -5.50
N SER A 214 -6.38 15.15 -5.07
CA SER A 214 -5.37 14.21 -5.55
C SER A 214 -4.44 13.71 -4.45
N ILE A 215 -4.10 12.43 -4.53
CA ILE A 215 -3.17 11.73 -3.64
C ILE A 215 -2.06 11.14 -4.49
N VAL A 216 -0.82 11.26 -4.05
CA VAL A 216 0.33 10.64 -4.70
C VAL A 216 0.96 9.63 -3.74
N PHE A 217 1.17 8.42 -4.23
CA PHE A 217 1.90 7.33 -3.58
C PHE A 217 3.27 7.25 -4.28
N SER A 218 4.33 7.59 -3.55
CA SER A 218 5.68 7.65 -4.14
C SER A 218 6.26 6.29 -4.45
N SER A 219 5.80 5.25 -3.76
CA SER A 219 6.51 3.97 -3.68
C SER A 219 7.98 4.14 -3.26
N ASP A 220 8.78 3.07 -3.39
CA ASP A 220 10.21 3.09 -3.13
C ASP A 220 10.95 3.76 -4.27
N GLN A 221 11.76 4.76 -3.97
CA GLN A 221 12.51 5.48 -4.98
C GLN A 221 13.72 6.21 -4.41
N THR A 222 14.69 6.49 -5.28
CA THR A 222 15.88 7.27 -4.93
C THR A 222 15.60 8.78 -4.83
N GLY A 223 14.51 9.26 -5.41
CA GLY A 223 14.19 10.69 -5.51
C GLY A 223 15.09 11.46 -6.46
N THR A 224 15.76 10.76 -7.39
CA THR A 224 16.69 11.36 -8.37
C THR A 224 16.02 11.76 -9.68
N ASP A 225 14.82 11.25 -9.98
CA ASP A 225 14.07 11.63 -11.17
C ASP A 225 13.33 12.95 -10.93
N PRO A 226 13.69 14.04 -11.64
CA PRO A 226 13.03 15.33 -11.51
C PRO A 226 11.54 15.31 -11.92
N LYS A 227 11.14 14.38 -12.79
CA LYS A 227 9.74 14.23 -13.24
C LYS A 227 8.82 13.89 -12.09
N PHE A 228 9.32 13.23 -11.05
CA PHE A 228 8.50 12.89 -9.90
C PHE A 228 8.02 14.13 -9.15
N VAL A 229 8.81 15.21 -9.09
CA VAL A 229 8.38 16.48 -8.49
C VAL A 229 7.17 17.04 -9.24
N ASP A 230 7.22 17.05 -10.58
CA ASP A 230 6.10 17.51 -11.41
C ASP A 230 4.90 16.57 -11.30
N PHE A 231 5.14 15.27 -11.24
CA PHE A 231 4.11 14.26 -11.03
C PHE A 231 3.37 14.45 -9.69
N ALA A 232 4.08 14.88 -8.64
CA ALA A 232 3.50 15.14 -7.32
C ALA A 232 2.94 16.57 -7.17
N ARG A 233 3.21 17.47 -8.10
CA ARG A 233 2.90 18.90 -7.98
C ARG A 233 1.44 19.16 -7.61
N GLY A 234 1.25 19.97 -6.54
CA GLY A 234 -0.05 20.39 -6.06
C GLY A 234 -0.95 19.29 -5.55
N ALA A 235 -0.42 18.10 -5.22
CA ALA A 235 -1.20 17.03 -4.61
C ALA A 235 -1.69 17.46 -3.22
N ASN A 236 -2.93 17.11 -2.86
CA ASN A 236 -3.44 17.35 -1.51
C ASN A 236 -2.67 16.53 -0.48
N ILE A 237 -2.33 15.28 -0.83
CA ILE A 237 -1.49 14.40 0.00
C ILE A 237 -0.40 13.79 -0.89
N LEU A 238 0.85 13.83 -0.41
CA LEU A 238 1.95 13.02 -0.90
C LEU A 238 2.36 12.03 0.20
N ILE A 239 2.32 10.74 -0.12
CA ILE A 239 2.86 9.69 0.73
C ILE A 239 4.25 9.34 0.21
N MET A 240 5.29 9.63 1.01
CA MET A 240 6.69 9.33 0.68
C MET A 240 7.24 8.25 1.61
N HIS A 241 8.01 7.36 1.04
CA HIS A 241 8.70 6.32 1.79
C HIS A 241 9.96 6.87 2.46
N LEU A 242 10.12 6.59 3.76
CA LEU A 242 11.27 7.00 4.57
C LEU A 242 11.97 5.75 5.13
N ALA A 243 12.75 5.10 4.26
CA ALA A 243 13.31 3.78 4.55
C ALA A 243 14.64 3.79 5.32
N HIS A 244 15.31 4.95 5.41
CA HIS A 244 16.59 5.05 6.12
C HIS A 244 16.80 6.41 6.80
N GLY A 245 17.75 6.44 7.72
CA GLY A 245 18.04 7.57 8.59
C GLY A 245 18.84 8.70 7.94
N ALA A 246 19.09 9.71 8.73
CA ALA A 246 19.90 10.88 8.38
C ALA A 246 21.34 10.49 8.00
N GLY A 247 21.93 11.28 7.11
CA GLY A 247 23.35 11.13 6.71
C GLY A 247 23.62 9.98 5.73
N VAL A 248 22.68 9.09 5.44
CA VAL A 248 22.84 8.07 4.40
C VAL A 248 22.68 8.71 3.03
N ARG A 249 23.77 8.76 2.26
CA ARG A 249 23.81 9.38 0.93
C ARG A 249 23.94 8.33 -0.16
N ASN A 250 23.43 8.66 -1.36
CA ASN A 250 23.56 7.81 -2.55
C ASN A 250 23.04 6.38 -2.36
N ASN A 251 21.99 6.20 -1.58
CA ASN A 251 21.32 4.90 -1.49
C ASN A 251 20.69 4.60 -2.86
N PRO A 252 21.00 3.45 -3.50
CA PRO A 252 20.49 3.13 -4.83
C PRO A 252 19.00 2.76 -4.83
N LEU A 253 18.39 2.56 -3.67
CA LEU A 253 17.00 2.13 -3.52
C LEU A 253 16.07 3.23 -3.00
N HIS A 254 16.55 4.06 -2.05
CA HIS A 254 15.67 4.96 -1.32
C HIS A 254 16.21 6.39 -1.20
N ALA A 255 15.30 7.35 -1.26
CA ALA A 255 15.56 8.75 -1.00
C ALA A 255 15.94 9.00 0.48
N GLY A 256 16.92 9.86 0.71
CA GLY A 256 17.24 10.35 2.05
C GLY A 256 16.20 11.32 2.59
N PRO A 257 16.18 11.56 3.93
CA PRO A 257 15.22 12.48 4.54
C PRO A 257 15.28 13.90 3.95
N ASP A 258 16.46 14.40 3.61
CA ASP A 258 16.67 15.69 2.95
C ASP A 258 16.02 15.75 1.56
N VAL A 259 16.16 14.65 0.79
CA VAL A 259 15.56 14.52 -0.55
C VAL A 259 14.04 14.42 -0.46
N VAL A 260 13.51 13.64 0.50
CA VAL A 260 12.06 13.55 0.76
C VAL A 260 11.48 14.92 1.06
N GLY A 261 12.13 15.68 1.96
CA GLY A 261 11.70 17.05 2.30
C GLY A 261 11.78 18.00 1.10
N ARG A 262 12.86 17.97 0.33
CA ARG A 262 13.04 18.79 -0.88
C ARG A 262 11.95 18.51 -1.91
N ILE A 263 11.68 17.25 -2.23
CA ILE A 263 10.62 16.86 -3.18
C ILE A 263 9.27 17.41 -2.72
N ALA A 264 8.91 17.22 -1.45
CA ALA A 264 7.65 17.70 -0.90
C ALA A 264 7.51 19.23 -0.98
N GLN A 265 8.60 19.95 -0.70
CA GLN A 265 8.63 21.42 -0.77
C GLN A 265 8.50 21.92 -2.22
N GLU A 266 9.28 21.38 -3.15
CA GLU A 266 9.30 21.76 -4.58
C GLU A 266 7.97 21.42 -5.27
N ALA A 267 7.34 20.30 -4.90
CA ALA A 267 6.05 19.90 -5.44
C ALA A 267 4.88 20.75 -4.91
N GLY A 268 5.06 21.53 -3.85
CA GLY A 268 4.02 22.41 -3.30
C GLY A 268 2.77 21.64 -2.86
N ILE A 269 2.96 20.52 -2.19
CA ILE A 269 1.88 19.63 -1.74
C ILE A 269 1.14 20.16 -0.52
N GLY A 270 -0.12 19.76 -0.33
CA GLY A 270 -0.91 20.15 0.84
C GLY A 270 -0.45 19.49 2.14
N ARG A 271 -0.07 18.20 2.11
CA ARG A 271 0.41 17.43 3.27
C ARG A 271 1.37 16.33 2.85
N LEU A 272 2.50 16.23 3.54
CA LEU A 272 3.40 15.08 3.45
C LEU A 272 3.01 14.03 4.51
N ILE A 273 2.88 12.77 4.10
CA ILE A 273 2.84 11.61 4.99
C ILE A 273 4.11 10.81 4.75
N VAL A 274 4.95 10.63 5.78
CA VAL A 274 6.08 9.70 5.70
C VAL A 274 5.63 8.32 6.16
N SER A 275 5.91 7.30 5.36
CA SER A 275 5.54 5.90 5.56
C SER A 275 6.70 4.99 5.13
N HIS A 276 6.51 3.67 5.11
CA HIS A 276 7.56 2.69 4.80
C HIS A 276 8.80 2.94 5.68
N ILE A 277 8.53 3.09 6.98
CA ILE A 277 9.53 3.53 7.94
C ILE A 277 10.47 2.37 8.27
N GLY A 278 11.76 2.57 8.04
CA GLY A 278 12.80 1.62 8.39
C GLY A 278 13.25 1.71 9.86
N THR A 279 14.20 0.86 10.23
CA THR A 279 14.79 0.84 11.58
C THR A 279 16.05 1.70 11.61
N PHE A 280 15.94 2.92 12.16
CA PHE A 280 17.02 3.92 12.26
C PHE A 280 16.68 4.96 13.33
N ASP A 281 17.57 5.91 13.59
CA ASP A 281 17.27 7.08 14.42
C ASP A 281 16.24 7.97 13.70
N PHE A 282 14.98 7.75 14.04
CA PHE A 282 13.86 8.40 13.38
C PHE A 282 13.80 9.90 13.69
N ASP A 283 14.16 10.31 14.90
CA ASP A 283 14.14 11.73 15.29
C ASP A 283 15.20 12.53 14.51
N ALA A 284 16.39 11.97 14.33
CA ALA A 284 17.43 12.57 13.50
C ALA A 284 17.00 12.68 12.02
N ALA A 285 16.36 11.62 11.46
CA ALA A 285 15.84 11.64 10.10
C ALA A 285 14.74 12.70 9.93
N LEU A 286 13.82 12.79 10.87
CA LEU A 286 12.75 13.77 10.86
C LEU A 286 13.27 15.20 10.98
N ALA A 287 14.30 15.41 11.80
CA ALA A 287 14.97 16.71 11.92
C ALA A 287 15.67 17.12 10.62
N GLU A 288 16.32 16.16 9.92
CA GLU A 288 16.92 16.42 8.62
C GLU A 288 15.87 16.77 7.55
N LEU A 289 14.77 16.00 7.46
CA LEU A 289 13.64 16.26 6.55
C LEU A 289 13.07 17.68 6.76
N LYS A 290 12.86 18.08 8.00
CA LYS A 290 12.30 19.39 8.35
C LYS A 290 13.20 20.58 7.99
N LYS A 291 14.46 20.38 7.68
CA LYS A 291 15.34 21.44 7.14
C LYS A 291 14.94 21.83 5.71
N SER A 292 14.35 20.89 4.95
CA SER A 292 13.97 21.07 3.55
C SER A 292 12.46 21.23 3.34
N TYR A 293 11.62 20.86 4.34
CA TYR A 293 10.15 20.93 4.24
C TYR A 293 9.54 21.59 5.47
N THR A 294 8.76 22.64 5.23
CA THR A 294 8.10 23.42 6.29
C THR A 294 6.57 23.26 6.32
N GLY A 295 6.03 22.48 5.38
CA GLY A 295 4.59 22.25 5.27
C GLY A 295 4.03 21.23 6.28
N PRO A 296 2.71 20.95 6.23
CA PRO A 296 2.07 19.97 7.08
C PRO A 296 2.65 18.58 6.90
N LEU A 297 3.12 17.98 8.00
CA LEU A 297 3.79 16.66 8.03
C LEU A 297 3.05 15.72 8.97
N THR A 298 2.87 14.49 8.53
CA THR A 298 2.31 13.38 9.31
C THR A 298 3.28 12.21 9.28
N VAL A 299 3.55 11.62 10.43
CA VAL A 299 4.24 10.33 10.52
C VAL A 299 3.19 9.24 10.44
N GLY A 300 3.28 8.39 9.41
CA GLY A 300 2.35 7.32 9.20
C GLY A 300 2.42 6.24 10.28
N ALA A 301 1.27 5.72 10.66
CA ALA A 301 1.13 4.58 11.55
C ALA A 301 0.06 3.63 11.01
N ASP A 302 0.18 2.34 11.35
CA ASP A 302 -0.81 1.34 10.96
C ASP A 302 -2.22 1.75 11.41
N LEU A 303 -3.19 1.55 10.54
CA LEU A 303 -4.60 1.90 10.72
C LEU A 303 -4.91 3.41 10.83
N GLN A 304 -3.90 4.27 10.70
CA GLN A 304 -4.13 5.71 10.68
C GLN A 304 -4.91 6.12 9.43
N CYS A 305 -6.05 6.80 9.64
CA CYS A 305 -6.84 7.40 8.58
C CYS A 305 -6.55 8.90 8.47
N THR A 306 -6.30 9.38 7.25
CA THR A 306 -6.05 10.79 6.96
C THR A 306 -7.05 11.28 5.92
N PRO A 307 -7.99 12.17 6.29
CA PRO A 307 -8.88 12.80 5.33
C PRO A 307 -8.11 13.65 4.32
N VAL A 308 -8.53 13.59 3.06
CA VAL A 308 -8.00 14.44 1.99
C VAL A 308 -8.81 15.73 1.96
N LYS A 309 -8.15 16.86 2.13
CA LYS A 309 -8.77 18.19 2.22
C LYS A 309 -8.23 19.11 1.13
#